data_44caa73fe6d042a7333a3094f7ee7cf4
#
_entry.id   44caa73fe6d042a7333a3094f7ee7cf4
#
_cell.length_a   1.000
_cell.length_b   1.000
_cell.length_c   1.000
_cell.angle_alpha   90.00
_cell.angle_beta   90.00
_cell.angle_gamma   90.00
#
_symmetry.space_group_name_H-M   'P 1'
#
loop_
_entity.id
_entity.type
_entity.pdbx_description
1 polymer ?
#
loop_
_entity_poly.entity_id
_entity_poly.type
_entity_poly.pdbx_seq_one_letter_code
_entity_poly.pdbx_strand_id
1 'polypeptide(L)'
;FSSDSPLAIYQIQNKFRMELRAKSGILRGREFIMKDMYSFHTSTEDFEKFYEKMKEVYKTIFGRVGIGHLTYLTFASGGTFSKYSHEFQTITSLGEDTIYLDEATGTALNKEVLNEEVLKQLNLTKEKLVERKSIEVGNIFDLKTKYSEPFELSFTDEKEQKHPVLMGCY
;
A
#
# COMPACT_ATOMS: atom_id res chain seq x y z
N PHE A 1 -0.47 25.75 6.66
CA PHE A 1 -0.77 24.38 6.21
C PHE A 1 -2.25 24.16 5.85
N SER A 2 -3.18 24.89 6.44
CA SER A 2 -4.63 24.67 6.18
C SER A 2 -5.09 25.06 4.78
N SER A 3 -4.43 26.00 4.10
CA SER A 3 -4.77 26.42 2.74
C SER A 3 -4.29 25.44 1.65
N ASP A 4 -3.34 24.57 1.96
CA ASP A 4 -2.67 23.69 1.00
C ASP A 4 -3.01 22.20 1.21
N SER A 5 -3.93 21.88 2.14
CA SER A 5 -4.39 20.50 2.35
C SER A 5 -5.53 20.15 1.40
N PRO A 6 -5.55 18.91 0.83
CA PRO A 6 -4.52 17.89 0.94
C PRO A 6 -3.25 18.22 0.14
N LEU A 7 -2.09 18.01 0.74
CA LEU A 7 -0.80 18.11 0.05
C LEU A 7 -0.31 16.71 -0.31
N ALA A 8 0.15 16.52 -1.54
CA ALA A 8 0.83 15.29 -1.95
C ALA A 8 2.18 15.62 -2.58
N ILE A 9 3.23 14.93 -2.11
CA ILE A 9 4.58 15.09 -2.62
C ILE A 9 5.13 13.74 -3.03
N TYR A 10 5.94 13.70 -4.08
CA TYR A 10 6.56 12.46 -4.57
C TYR A 10 7.98 12.70 -5.03
N GLN A 11 8.71 11.61 -5.11
CA GLN A 11 10.03 11.57 -5.73
C GLN A 11 10.20 10.28 -6.54
N ILE A 12 11.10 10.31 -7.52
CA ILE A 12 11.57 9.16 -8.27
C ILE A 12 13.09 9.20 -8.20
N GLN A 13 13.69 8.27 -7.46
CA GLN A 13 15.13 8.27 -7.23
C GLN A 13 15.69 6.89 -6.92
N ASN A 14 17.00 6.76 -6.95
CA ASN A 14 17.71 5.56 -6.52
C ASN A 14 17.55 5.37 -5.00
N LYS A 15 17.25 4.14 -4.62
CA LYS A 15 17.22 3.66 -3.24
C LYS A 15 18.27 2.61 -3.02
N PHE A 16 18.82 2.58 -1.82
CA PHE A 16 19.79 1.60 -1.38
C PHE A 16 19.25 0.87 -0.17
N ARG A 17 19.24 -0.46 -0.25
CA ARG A 17 18.83 -1.32 0.88
C ARG A 17 19.88 -2.40 1.10
N MET A 18 20.15 -2.74 2.37
CA MET A 18 20.96 -3.89 2.72
C MET A 18 20.15 -5.18 2.51
N GLU A 19 19.96 -5.55 1.24
CA GLU A 19 19.28 -6.77 0.86
C GLU A 19 20.22 -7.97 1.00
N LEU A 20 19.91 -8.85 1.96
CA LEU A 20 20.73 -10.03 2.23
C LEU A 20 20.52 -11.14 1.19
N ARG A 21 19.38 -11.14 0.51
CA ARG A 21 18.98 -12.16 -0.46
C ARG A 21 18.79 -11.58 -1.85
N ALA A 22 19.76 -10.72 -2.27
CA ALA A 22 19.76 -10.20 -3.64
C ALA A 22 19.77 -11.36 -4.64
N LYS A 23 18.78 -11.38 -5.56
CA LYS A 23 18.60 -12.43 -6.54
C LYS A 23 17.69 -12.00 -7.69
N SER A 24 17.56 -12.88 -8.69
CA SER A 24 16.63 -12.69 -9.80
C SER A 24 16.88 -11.40 -10.61
N GLY A 25 18.15 -11.04 -10.79
CA GLY A 25 18.55 -9.87 -11.57
C GLY A 25 18.03 -8.57 -10.94
N ILE A 26 17.21 -7.84 -11.68
CA ILE A 26 16.67 -6.54 -11.24
C ILE A 26 15.44 -6.66 -10.30
N LEU A 27 14.90 -7.86 -10.09
CA LEU A 27 13.72 -8.03 -9.24
C LEU A 27 14.00 -7.76 -7.76
N ARG A 28 15.19 -8.16 -7.29
CA ARG A 28 15.59 -7.96 -5.89
C ARG A 28 17.07 -7.58 -5.82
N GLY A 29 17.32 -6.29 -5.96
CA GLY A 29 18.65 -5.69 -5.89
C GLY A 29 18.89 -4.89 -4.63
N ARG A 30 20.12 -4.48 -4.41
CA ARG A 30 20.52 -3.57 -3.33
C ARG A 30 20.43 -2.11 -3.73
N GLU A 31 20.44 -1.84 -5.02
CA GLU A 31 20.20 -0.52 -5.62
C GLU A 31 19.06 -0.65 -6.63
N PHE A 32 18.08 0.22 -6.56
CA PHE A 32 16.91 0.23 -7.43
C PHE A 32 16.25 1.61 -7.45
N ILE A 33 15.50 1.89 -8.50
CA ILE A 33 14.70 3.11 -8.60
C ILE A 33 13.34 2.87 -7.96
N MET A 34 12.92 3.81 -7.10
CA MET A 34 11.61 3.81 -6.48
C MET A 34 10.91 5.13 -6.74
N LYS A 35 9.62 5.07 -7.09
CA LYS A 35 8.70 6.17 -6.89
C LYS A 35 8.07 5.98 -5.52
N ASP A 36 8.22 6.94 -4.66
CA ASP A 36 7.53 7.02 -3.39
C ASP A 36 6.77 8.36 -3.31
N MET A 37 5.54 8.31 -2.83
CA MET A 37 4.66 9.46 -2.67
C MET A 37 4.07 9.47 -1.26
N TYR A 38 3.92 10.67 -0.71
CA TYR A 38 3.33 10.89 0.60
C TYR A 38 2.21 11.91 0.49
N SER A 39 1.11 11.64 1.17
CA SER A 39 0.01 12.59 1.31
C SER A 39 -0.15 13.06 2.75
N PHE A 40 -0.65 14.28 2.91
CA PHE A 40 -0.79 14.96 4.18
C PHE A 40 -2.19 15.55 4.27
N HIS A 41 -2.92 15.22 5.33
CA HIS A 41 -4.33 15.52 5.50
C HIS A 41 -4.64 16.09 6.87
N THR A 42 -5.65 16.95 6.93
CA THR A 42 -6.15 17.54 8.18
C THR A 42 -7.40 16.84 8.72
N SER A 43 -7.99 15.91 7.97
CA SER A 43 -9.12 15.11 8.42
C SER A 43 -9.04 13.66 7.95
N THR A 44 -9.66 12.76 8.71
CA THR A 44 -9.76 11.34 8.35
C THR A 44 -10.55 11.14 7.06
N GLU A 45 -11.65 11.88 6.88
CA GLU A 45 -12.49 11.78 5.68
C GLU A 45 -11.70 12.12 4.41
N ASP A 46 -10.91 13.20 4.44
CA ASP A 46 -10.08 13.59 3.30
C ASP A 46 -8.98 12.57 3.03
N PHE A 47 -8.35 12.04 4.08
CA PHE A 47 -7.36 10.96 3.95
C PHE A 47 -7.96 9.70 3.31
N GLU A 48 -9.09 9.21 3.82
CA GLU A 48 -9.75 8.00 3.31
C GLU A 48 -10.14 8.16 1.84
N LYS A 49 -10.71 9.30 1.47
CA LYS A 49 -11.06 9.62 0.09
C LYS A 49 -9.85 9.63 -0.84
N PHE A 50 -8.74 10.20 -0.38
CA PHE A 50 -7.49 10.20 -1.13
C PHE A 50 -6.90 8.79 -1.25
N TYR A 51 -6.92 8.02 -0.16
CA TYR A 51 -6.44 6.64 -0.13
C TYR A 51 -7.20 5.74 -1.13
N GLU A 52 -8.53 5.81 -1.14
CA GLU A 52 -9.34 5.08 -2.12
C GLU A 52 -9.06 5.52 -3.56
N LYS A 53 -8.89 6.82 -3.79
CA LYS A 53 -8.49 7.35 -5.11
C LYS A 53 -7.14 6.75 -5.55
N MET A 54 -6.19 6.60 -4.66
CA MET A 54 -4.88 6.04 -5.00
C MET A 54 -4.94 4.57 -5.40
N LYS A 55 -5.84 3.78 -4.84
CA LYS A 55 -6.09 2.41 -5.32
C LYS A 55 -6.46 2.38 -6.81
N GLU A 56 -7.34 3.28 -7.25
CA GLU A 56 -7.75 3.38 -8.65
C GLU A 56 -6.64 3.93 -9.56
N VAL A 57 -5.84 4.86 -9.06
CA VAL A 57 -4.65 5.37 -9.77
C VAL A 57 -3.66 4.26 -10.06
N TYR A 58 -3.36 3.41 -9.07
CA TYR A 58 -2.46 2.26 -9.27
C TYR A 58 -3.01 1.25 -10.27
N LYS A 59 -4.30 0.92 -10.22
CA LYS A 59 -4.94 0.07 -11.23
C LYS A 59 -4.77 0.65 -12.65
N THR A 60 -4.93 1.96 -12.79
CA THR A 60 -4.71 2.66 -14.06
C THR A 60 -3.26 2.55 -14.52
N ILE A 61 -2.29 2.74 -13.61
CA ILE A 61 -0.86 2.61 -13.91
C ILE A 61 -0.55 1.19 -14.41
N PHE A 62 -0.97 0.16 -13.67
CA PHE A 62 -0.70 -1.23 -14.05
C PHE A 62 -1.42 -1.64 -15.34
N GLY A 63 -2.61 -1.08 -15.60
CA GLY A 63 -3.28 -1.22 -16.88
C GLY A 63 -2.47 -0.63 -18.04
N ARG A 64 -1.91 0.57 -17.87
CA ARG A 64 -1.10 1.25 -18.89
C ARG A 64 0.22 0.52 -19.18
N VAL A 65 0.86 -0.08 -18.18
CA VAL A 65 2.08 -0.88 -18.38
C VAL A 65 1.81 -2.32 -18.81
N GLY A 66 0.54 -2.71 -19.00
CA GLY A 66 0.15 -3.99 -19.60
C GLY A 66 0.02 -5.17 -18.64
N ILE A 67 0.20 -4.97 -17.32
CA ILE A 67 0.08 -6.05 -16.31
C ILE A 67 -1.22 -5.98 -15.49
N GLY A 68 -2.08 -5.03 -15.76
CA GLY A 68 -3.29 -4.78 -14.96
C GLY A 68 -4.22 -5.99 -14.83
N HIS A 69 -4.34 -6.81 -15.88
CA HIS A 69 -5.17 -8.03 -15.89
C HIS A 69 -4.63 -9.17 -15.01
N LEU A 70 -3.38 -9.09 -14.58
CA LEU A 70 -2.72 -10.04 -13.67
C LEU A 70 -2.48 -9.46 -12.28
N THR A 71 -2.80 -8.17 -12.07
CA THR A 71 -2.49 -7.43 -10.84
C THR A 71 -3.73 -7.27 -9.99
N TYR A 72 -3.64 -7.72 -8.74
CA TYR A 72 -4.73 -7.69 -7.77
C TYR A 72 -4.39 -6.78 -6.60
N LEU A 73 -5.38 -5.99 -6.16
CA LEU A 73 -5.30 -5.30 -4.89
C LEU A 73 -5.43 -6.33 -3.77
N THR A 74 -4.37 -6.48 -3.00
CA THR A 74 -4.21 -7.55 -2.02
C THR A 74 -4.17 -6.98 -0.62
N PHE A 75 -4.97 -7.52 0.27
CA PHE A 75 -4.90 -7.21 1.70
C PHE A 75 -3.65 -7.86 2.30
N ALA A 76 -2.84 -7.10 3.01
CA ALA A 76 -1.53 -7.51 3.47
C ALA A 76 -1.18 -6.95 4.86
N SER A 77 -0.08 -7.41 5.43
CA SER A 77 0.49 -6.84 6.64
C SER A 77 1.09 -5.46 6.36
N GLY A 78 0.84 -4.51 7.23
CA GLY A 78 1.49 -3.19 7.18
C GLY A 78 2.92 -3.19 7.69
N GLY A 79 3.44 -4.32 8.14
CA GLY A 79 4.79 -4.47 8.66
C GLY A 79 5.07 -3.51 9.82
N THR A 80 6.14 -2.72 9.67
CA THR A 80 6.50 -1.70 10.68
C THR A 80 5.65 -0.43 10.60
N PHE A 81 4.82 -0.25 9.56
CA PHE A 81 4.08 0.98 9.32
C PHE A 81 2.69 0.98 9.95
N SER A 82 1.93 -0.12 9.77
CA SER A 82 0.58 -0.28 10.29
C SER A 82 0.25 -1.75 10.52
N LYS A 83 -0.89 -2.05 11.17
CA LYS A 83 -1.33 -3.44 11.35
C LYS A 83 -1.62 -4.11 10.01
N TYR A 84 -2.28 -3.39 9.11
CA TYR A 84 -2.64 -3.85 7.77
C TYR A 84 -2.32 -2.79 6.72
N SER A 85 -2.08 -3.24 5.51
CA SER A 85 -1.85 -2.41 4.31
C SER A 85 -2.57 -3.01 3.10
N HIS A 86 -2.47 -2.32 1.98
CA HIS A 86 -2.84 -2.90 0.70
C HIS A 86 -1.61 -2.95 -0.20
N GLU A 87 -1.44 -4.09 -0.84
CA GLU A 87 -0.41 -4.33 -1.83
C GLU A 87 -1.03 -4.56 -3.19
N PHE A 88 -0.26 -4.29 -4.24
CA PHE A 88 -0.58 -4.71 -5.59
C PHE A 88 0.31 -5.90 -5.92
N GLN A 89 -0.29 -7.06 -6.09
CA GLN A 89 0.38 -8.31 -6.36
C GLN A 89 0.07 -8.77 -7.77
N THR A 90 1.10 -8.95 -8.59
CA THR A 90 0.96 -9.46 -9.96
C THR A 90 1.21 -10.95 -9.98
N ILE A 91 0.27 -11.72 -10.52
CA ILE A 91 0.39 -13.18 -10.64
C ILE A 91 1.51 -13.51 -11.63
N THR A 92 2.47 -14.31 -11.17
CA THR A 92 3.56 -14.85 -11.99
C THR A 92 4.18 -16.07 -11.32
N SER A 93 4.54 -17.07 -12.09
CA SER A 93 5.23 -18.28 -11.60
C SER A 93 6.63 -17.99 -11.04
N LEU A 94 7.22 -16.85 -11.40
CA LEU A 94 8.53 -16.40 -10.94
C LEU A 94 8.45 -15.60 -9.63
N GLY A 95 7.24 -15.36 -9.12
CA GLY A 95 7.02 -14.57 -7.92
C GLY A 95 7.53 -15.25 -6.65
N GLU A 96 7.93 -14.43 -5.69
CA GLU A 96 8.40 -14.87 -4.37
C GLU A 96 7.29 -14.96 -3.34
N ASP A 97 6.19 -14.24 -3.58
CA ASP A 97 5.05 -14.17 -2.70
C ASP A 97 3.99 -15.22 -3.03
N THR A 98 3.07 -15.39 -2.12
CA THR A 98 1.90 -16.23 -2.29
C THR A 98 0.67 -15.44 -1.84
N ILE A 99 -0.30 -15.34 -2.73
CA ILE A 99 -1.61 -14.75 -2.43
C ILE A 99 -2.72 -15.79 -2.54
N TYR A 100 -3.81 -15.54 -1.83
CA TYR A 100 -5.06 -16.28 -1.90
C TYR A 100 -6.12 -15.40 -2.55
N LEU A 101 -6.64 -15.84 -3.67
CA LEU A 101 -7.53 -15.08 -4.55
C LEU A 101 -8.91 -15.75 -4.60
N ASP A 102 -9.95 -14.98 -4.31
CA ASP A 102 -11.31 -15.32 -4.71
C ASP A 102 -11.51 -14.83 -6.16
N GLU A 103 -11.46 -15.74 -7.11
CA GLU A 103 -11.58 -15.44 -8.55
C GLU A 103 -12.97 -14.88 -8.93
N ALA A 104 -14.00 -15.15 -8.14
CA ALA A 104 -15.34 -14.63 -8.40
C ALA A 104 -15.49 -13.13 -8.07
N THR A 105 -14.81 -12.68 -7.02
CA THR A 105 -14.89 -11.29 -6.56
C THR A 105 -13.66 -10.46 -6.92
N GLY A 106 -12.54 -11.11 -7.26
CA GLY A 106 -11.24 -10.47 -7.44
C GLY A 106 -10.57 -10.03 -6.13
N THR A 107 -11.12 -10.45 -4.98
CA THR A 107 -10.55 -10.13 -3.67
C THR A 107 -9.35 -11.02 -3.38
N ALA A 108 -8.25 -10.41 -3.00
CA ALA A 108 -7.01 -11.12 -2.70
C ALA A 108 -6.47 -10.78 -1.31
N LEU A 109 -5.77 -11.74 -0.70
CA LEU A 109 -5.05 -11.53 0.55
C LEU A 109 -3.69 -12.22 0.50
N ASN A 110 -2.69 -11.59 1.12
CA ASN A 110 -1.36 -12.16 1.23
C ASN A 110 -1.39 -13.33 2.23
N LYS A 111 -0.57 -14.35 1.98
CA LYS A 111 -0.45 -15.54 2.85
C LYS A 111 -0.19 -15.19 4.31
N GLU A 112 0.57 -14.15 4.57
CA GLU A 112 0.96 -13.74 5.93
C GLU A 112 -0.22 -13.23 6.79
N VAL A 113 -1.31 -12.79 6.17
CA VAL A 113 -2.52 -12.32 6.86
C VAL A 113 -3.68 -13.31 6.77
N LEU A 114 -3.46 -14.50 6.22
CA LEU A 114 -4.49 -15.53 6.12
C LEU A 114 -4.82 -16.11 7.50
N ASN A 115 -5.87 -15.60 8.12
CA ASN A 115 -6.43 -16.08 9.39
C ASN A 115 -7.95 -15.87 9.43
N GLU A 116 -8.61 -16.46 10.43
CA GLU A 116 -10.07 -16.41 10.54
C GLU A 116 -10.64 -14.99 10.72
N GLU A 117 -9.93 -14.12 11.44
CA GLU A 117 -10.32 -12.72 11.65
C GLU A 117 -10.40 -11.98 10.31
N VAL A 118 -9.35 -12.09 9.51
CA VAL A 118 -9.26 -11.42 8.20
C VAL A 118 -10.24 -12.02 7.21
N LEU A 119 -10.41 -13.34 7.17
CA LEU A 119 -11.42 -13.98 6.32
C LEU A 119 -12.83 -13.47 6.63
N LYS A 120 -13.18 -13.35 7.91
CA LYS A 120 -14.46 -12.81 8.34
C LYS A 120 -14.60 -11.33 7.97
N GLN A 121 -13.56 -10.52 8.17
CA GLN A 121 -13.54 -9.09 7.83
C GLN A 121 -13.77 -8.86 6.33
N LEU A 122 -13.17 -9.70 5.48
CA LEU A 122 -13.28 -9.62 4.02
C LEU A 122 -14.47 -10.41 3.45
N ASN A 123 -15.28 -11.04 4.31
CA ASN A 123 -16.39 -11.91 3.91
C ASN A 123 -15.98 -13.03 2.95
N LEU A 124 -14.82 -13.63 3.21
CA LEU A 124 -14.25 -14.71 2.42
C LEU A 124 -14.39 -16.06 3.12
N THR A 125 -14.48 -17.13 2.32
CA THR A 125 -14.42 -18.52 2.81
C THR A 125 -13.17 -19.18 2.22
N LYS A 126 -12.44 -19.91 3.06
CA LYS A 126 -11.16 -20.50 2.69
C LYS A 126 -11.25 -21.44 1.48
N GLU A 127 -12.37 -22.16 1.37
CA GLU A 127 -12.65 -23.13 0.30
C GLU A 127 -12.78 -22.50 -1.09
N LYS A 128 -13.09 -21.21 -1.15
CA LYS A 128 -13.22 -20.45 -2.41
C LYS A 128 -11.91 -19.80 -2.86
N LEU A 129 -10.91 -19.82 -1.98
CA LEU A 129 -9.64 -19.17 -2.26
C LEU A 129 -8.73 -20.08 -3.08
N VAL A 130 -8.18 -19.52 -4.14
CA VAL A 130 -7.18 -20.17 -4.98
C VAL A 130 -5.80 -19.60 -4.67
N GLU A 131 -4.86 -20.48 -4.36
CA GLU A 131 -3.47 -20.09 -4.14
C GLU A 131 -2.80 -19.72 -5.46
N ARG A 132 -2.12 -18.57 -5.50
CA ARG A 132 -1.38 -18.07 -6.65
C ARG A 132 -0.01 -17.57 -6.23
N LYS A 133 1.01 -17.88 -7.03
CA LYS A 133 2.32 -17.25 -6.94
C LYS A 133 2.25 -15.83 -7.51
N SER A 134 2.90 -14.89 -6.84
CA SER A 134 2.83 -13.48 -7.19
C SER A 134 4.11 -12.73 -6.82
N ILE A 135 4.20 -11.51 -7.31
CA ILE A 135 5.24 -10.55 -6.95
C ILE A 135 4.59 -9.22 -6.59
N GLU A 136 5.05 -8.59 -5.50
CA GLU A 136 4.66 -7.25 -5.12
C GLU A 136 5.17 -6.22 -6.14
N VAL A 137 4.25 -5.44 -6.70
CA VAL A 137 4.56 -4.39 -7.68
C VAL A 137 4.20 -2.98 -7.18
N GLY A 138 3.57 -2.88 -6.04
CA GLY A 138 3.25 -1.62 -5.37
C GLY A 138 2.65 -1.85 -4.00
N ASN A 139 2.76 -0.82 -3.14
CA ASN A 139 2.22 -0.87 -1.79
C ASN A 139 1.64 0.48 -1.40
N ILE A 140 0.61 0.47 -0.56
CA ILE A 140 0.00 1.66 0.00
C ILE A 140 -0.25 1.47 1.50
N PHE A 141 0.12 2.47 2.29
CA PHE A 141 0.05 2.44 3.75
C PHE A 141 -0.76 3.60 4.33
N ASP A 142 -1.61 3.29 5.29
CA ASP A 142 -2.13 4.27 6.22
C ASP A 142 -1.11 4.46 7.34
N LEU A 143 -0.38 5.56 7.27
CA LEU A 143 0.64 5.92 8.27
C LEU A 143 0.04 6.61 9.50
N LYS A 144 -1.20 7.06 9.42
CA LYS A 144 -1.87 7.85 10.47
C LYS A 144 -0.99 9.01 10.93
N THR A 145 -0.71 9.08 12.23
CA THR A 145 0.15 10.11 12.85
C THR A 145 1.54 9.59 13.21
N LYS A 146 1.88 8.37 12.80
CA LYS A 146 3.11 7.67 13.22
C LYS A 146 4.39 8.48 12.97
N TYR A 147 4.43 9.25 11.89
CA TYR A 147 5.58 10.10 11.56
C TYR A 147 5.32 11.56 11.84
N SER A 148 4.08 12.05 11.71
CA SER A 148 3.77 13.44 11.97
C SER A 148 3.99 13.84 13.42
N GLU A 149 3.64 12.98 14.36
CA GLU A 149 3.87 13.25 15.80
C GLU A 149 5.36 13.38 16.15
N PRO A 150 6.25 12.42 15.84
CA PRO A 150 7.68 12.55 16.14
C PRO A 150 8.38 13.73 15.46
N PHE A 151 7.90 14.13 14.29
CA PHE A 151 8.43 15.29 13.55
C PHE A 151 7.71 16.59 13.86
N GLU A 152 6.75 16.56 14.80
CA GLU A 152 5.95 17.74 15.20
C GLU A 152 5.21 18.39 14.02
N LEU A 153 4.90 17.60 12.99
CA LEU A 153 4.11 18.06 11.86
C LEU A 153 2.65 18.20 12.28
N SER A 154 2.22 19.44 12.42
CA SER A 154 0.89 19.77 12.90
C SER A 154 0.23 20.86 12.06
N PHE A 155 -1.08 20.91 12.10
CA PHE A 155 -1.88 22.03 11.64
C PHE A 155 -2.64 22.64 12.81
N THR A 156 -3.04 23.89 12.67
CA THR A 156 -3.87 24.59 13.65
C THR A 156 -5.27 24.71 13.09
N ASP A 157 -6.27 24.28 13.84
CA ASP A 157 -7.67 24.39 13.47
C ASP A 157 -8.24 25.80 13.69
N GLU A 158 -9.50 26.00 13.37
CA GLU A 158 -10.21 27.28 13.53
C GLU A 158 -10.35 27.72 15.01
N LYS A 159 -10.12 26.82 15.96
CA LYS A 159 -10.13 27.08 17.41
C LYS A 159 -8.73 27.28 17.99
N GLU A 160 -7.75 27.50 17.13
CA GLU A 160 -6.32 27.64 17.47
C GLU A 160 -5.71 26.39 18.16
N GLN A 161 -6.33 25.21 18.00
CA GLN A 161 -5.80 23.96 18.54
C GLN A 161 -4.89 23.28 17.53
N LYS A 162 -3.76 22.74 18.01
CA LYS A 162 -2.81 21.98 17.18
C LYS A 162 -3.21 20.52 17.13
N HIS A 163 -3.22 19.98 15.92
CA HIS A 163 -3.49 18.57 15.63
C HIS A 163 -2.37 17.99 14.77
N PRO A 164 -1.97 16.73 14.99
CA PRO A 164 -1.01 16.06 14.11
C PRO A 164 -1.63 15.83 12.73
N VAL A 165 -0.82 15.91 11.70
CA VAL A 165 -1.23 15.66 10.31
C VAL A 165 -1.39 14.17 10.08
N LEU A 166 -2.46 13.74 9.41
CA LEU A 166 -2.63 12.37 8.94
C LEU A 166 -1.82 12.15 7.66
N MET A 167 -1.15 11.02 7.56
CA MET A 167 -0.24 10.73 6.45
C MET A 167 -0.59 9.40 5.77
N GLY A 168 -0.43 9.39 4.44
CA GLY A 168 -0.42 8.18 3.63
C GLY A 168 0.91 8.02 2.90
N CYS A 169 1.26 6.77 2.57
CA CYS A 169 2.42 6.42 1.73
C CYS A 169 1.96 5.57 0.56
N TYR A 170 2.45 5.89 -0.65
CA TYR A 170 2.01 5.27 -1.90
C TYR A 170 3.15 4.94 -2.85
#